data_a154a965d4bd07fd92f2bd093e729ebd
#
_entry.id   a154a965d4bd07fd92f2bd093e729ebd
#
_cell.length_a   1.000
_cell.length_b   1.000
_cell.length_c   1.000
_cell.angle_alpha   90.00
_cell.angle_beta   90.00
_cell.angle_gamma   90.00
#
_symmetry.space_group_name_H-M   'P 1'
#
loop_
_entity.id
_entity.type
_entity.pdbx_description
1 polymer ?
#
loop_
_entity_poly.entity_id
_entity_poly.type
_entity_poly.pdbx_seq_one_letter_code
_entity_poly.pdbx_strand_id
1 'polypeptide(L)'
;MILIIRIFCTSLVISSFYTIQKAILTRDLDFKHIGIISIIAIVISSFVGILMAIYGYGVWSLVSINVINAIISLIIYYYYSQWRPSFSFSFSVLKEHFYFGYKLLLANLLDALFSNSSYVIIGKIYNSYTLGLFTRADGLRKMVVLGISTPLKSVLLPILSTIQGNEVKLKTIYIFVLQIALLLVTPLLLFLIVYADQIFNLLYGSKWDAAIPFFKILCLSSILYPLSTYVVSFLNVKGRSDLVLKIESIKKIALVIAFVITWITKDIYTLLWSLVIVSIIDFMINVIALNIVLKITYRFQIKKTVTALFINLCAISVLYIFLNIVFVDYTKSLLALAIGFVMLPILNFLFLYSINPKLIFQAKHIILNRDSNL
;
A
#
# COMPACT_ATOMS: atom_id res chain seq x y z
N MET A 1 28.73 -9.10 -7.09
CA MET A 1 27.64 -8.83 -6.12
C MET A 1 28.03 -7.81 -5.05
N ILE A 2 29.17 -7.94 -4.38
CA ILE A 2 29.62 -7.00 -3.32
C ILE A 2 29.72 -5.56 -3.83
N LEU A 3 30.30 -5.31 -5.00
CA LEU A 3 30.45 -3.98 -5.56
C LEU A 3 29.09 -3.31 -5.85
N ILE A 4 28.12 -4.08 -6.35
CA ILE A 4 26.75 -3.63 -6.61
C ILE A 4 26.09 -3.11 -5.32
N ILE A 5 26.20 -3.89 -4.23
CA ILE A 5 25.65 -3.50 -2.93
C ILE A 5 26.33 -2.24 -2.40
N ARG A 6 27.67 -2.14 -2.51
CA ARG A 6 28.42 -0.96 -2.08
C ARG A 6 27.97 0.32 -2.80
N ILE A 7 27.85 0.26 -4.12
CA ILE A 7 27.40 1.42 -4.91
C ILE A 7 25.92 1.71 -4.66
N PHE A 8 25.08 0.69 -4.51
CA PHE A 8 23.68 0.92 -4.13
C PHE A 8 23.58 1.61 -2.77
N CYS A 9 24.41 1.25 -1.78
CA CYS A 9 24.42 1.91 -0.47
C CYS A 9 24.83 3.39 -0.54
N THR A 10 25.57 3.84 -1.56
CA THR A 10 25.87 5.28 -1.71
C THR A 10 24.60 6.10 -1.93
N SER A 11 23.55 5.54 -2.53
CA SER A 11 22.27 6.23 -2.67
C SER A 11 21.62 6.54 -1.32
N LEU A 12 21.82 5.69 -0.30
CA LEU A 12 21.31 5.92 1.06
C LEU A 12 22.05 7.10 1.72
N VAL A 13 23.36 7.18 1.53
CA VAL A 13 24.15 8.31 2.02
C VAL A 13 23.69 9.61 1.34
N ILE A 14 23.56 9.61 0.03
CA ILE A 14 23.09 10.78 -0.73
C ILE A 14 21.68 11.18 -0.27
N SER A 15 20.77 10.23 -0.09
CA SER A 15 19.41 10.53 0.34
C SER A 15 19.33 11.13 1.73
N SER A 16 20.26 10.82 2.63
CA SER A 16 20.29 11.40 3.97
C SER A 16 20.46 12.93 3.96
N PHE A 17 21.15 13.47 2.95
CA PHE A 17 21.40 14.92 2.83
C PHE A 17 20.16 15.73 2.47
N TYR A 18 19.16 15.15 1.78
CA TYR A 18 17.93 15.86 1.45
C TYR A 18 16.72 15.46 2.33
N THR A 19 16.91 14.51 3.24
CA THR A 19 15.81 14.04 4.11
C THR A 19 15.22 15.17 4.95
N ILE A 20 16.04 16.11 5.42
CA ILE A 20 15.59 17.25 6.22
C ILE A 20 14.75 18.20 5.39
N GLN A 21 15.19 18.56 4.18
CA GLN A 21 14.45 19.43 3.26
C GLN A 21 13.08 18.83 2.91
N LYS A 22 13.06 17.52 2.63
CA LYS A 22 11.82 16.79 2.39
C LYS A 22 10.89 16.81 3.61
N ALA A 23 11.45 16.66 4.82
CA ALA A 23 10.68 16.72 6.06
C ALA A 23 10.06 18.10 6.29
N ILE A 24 10.79 19.19 5.99
CA ILE A 24 10.27 20.56 6.07
C ILE A 24 9.09 20.76 5.12
N LEU A 25 9.23 20.40 3.83
CA LEU A 25 8.14 20.50 2.87
C LEU A 25 6.93 19.63 3.27
N THR A 26 7.17 18.47 3.89
CA THR A 26 6.08 17.62 4.39
C THR A 26 5.35 18.28 5.56
N ARG A 27 6.09 18.92 6.49
CA ARG A 27 5.52 19.68 7.61
C ARG A 27 4.69 20.87 7.13
N ASP A 28 5.16 21.55 6.09
CA ASP A 28 4.49 22.69 5.50
C ASP A 28 3.36 22.28 4.53
N LEU A 29 3.05 20.96 4.45
CA LEU A 29 2.02 20.35 3.58
C LEU A 29 2.22 20.64 2.08
N ASP A 30 3.43 20.95 1.67
CA ASP A 30 3.78 21.25 0.28
C ASP A 30 4.02 19.96 -0.53
N PHE A 31 2.98 19.15 -0.63
CA PHE A 31 3.03 17.89 -1.38
C PHE A 31 3.15 18.11 -2.90
N LYS A 32 2.78 19.28 -3.40
CA LYS A 32 2.91 19.63 -4.82
C LYS A 32 4.38 19.60 -5.25
N HIS A 33 5.24 20.29 -4.52
CA HIS A 33 6.65 20.35 -4.85
C HIS A 33 7.36 19.02 -4.57
N ILE A 34 7.01 18.31 -3.50
CA ILE A 34 7.49 16.95 -3.26
C ILE A 34 7.17 16.03 -4.45
N GLY A 35 5.93 16.12 -4.98
CA GLY A 35 5.50 15.35 -6.15
C GLY A 35 6.29 15.70 -7.41
N ILE A 36 6.42 16.98 -7.72
CA ILE A 36 7.17 17.47 -8.90
C ILE A 36 8.64 17.00 -8.84
N ILE A 37 9.31 17.18 -7.69
CA ILE A 37 10.69 16.76 -7.49
C ILE A 37 10.83 15.25 -7.74
N SER A 38 9.92 14.46 -7.17
CA SER A 38 9.94 13.00 -7.32
C SER A 38 9.73 12.58 -8.79
N ILE A 39 8.81 13.22 -9.52
CA ILE A 39 8.55 12.92 -10.93
C ILE A 39 9.78 13.23 -11.79
N ILE A 40 10.36 14.42 -11.62
CA ILE A 40 11.56 14.81 -12.39
C ILE A 40 12.71 13.83 -12.13
N ALA A 41 12.96 13.51 -10.86
CA ALA A 41 14.02 12.59 -10.46
C ALA A 41 13.82 11.18 -11.06
N ILE A 42 12.59 10.66 -11.01
CA ILE A 42 12.24 9.34 -11.55
C ILE A 42 12.37 9.34 -13.09
N VAL A 43 11.84 10.34 -13.79
CA VAL A 43 11.89 10.40 -15.25
C VAL A 43 13.33 10.43 -15.75
N ILE A 44 14.16 11.30 -15.18
CA ILE A 44 15.56 11.42 -15.62
C ILE A 44 16.36 10.15 -15.28
N SER A 45 16.22 9.63 -14.05
CA SER A 45 16.94 8.42 -13.65
C SER A 45 16.52 7.20 -14.46
N SER A 46 15.21 7.06 -14.76
CA SER A 46 14.70 5.97 -15.60
C SER A 46 15.20 6.07 -17.03
N PHE A 47 15.22 7.27 -17.58
CA PHE A 47 15.75 7.50 -18.93
C PHE A 47 17.22 7.05 -19.03
N VAL A 48 18.07 7.47 -18.10
CA VAL A 48 19.48 7.04 -18.07
C VAL A 48 19.58 5.52 -17.85
N GLY A 49 18.79 4.95 -16.97
CA GLY A 49 18.78 3.50 -16.73
C GLY A 49 18.39 2.70 -17.98
N ILE A 50 17.40 3.18 -18.74
CA ILE A 50 16.98 2.55 -20.01
C ILE A 50 18.11 2.63 -21.03
N LEU A 51 18.76 3.78 -21.19
CA LEU A 51 19.91 3.91 -22.08
C LEU A 51 21.02 2.92 -21.71
N MET A 52 21.39 2.85 -20.42
CA MET A 52 22.39 1.89 -19.94
C MET A 52 21.99 0.43 -20.22
N ALA A 53 20.70 0.10 -20.08
CA ALA A 53 20.21 -1.23 -20.39
C ALA A 53 20.34 -1.57 -21.89
N ILE A 54 20.03 -0.62 -22.77
CA ILE A 54 20.19 -0.76 -24.23
C ILE A 54 21.66 -0.96 -24.60
N TYR A 55 22.59 -0.25 -23.96
CA TYR A 55 24.03 -0.42 -24.15
C TYR A 55 24.62 -1.67 -23.50
N GLY A 56 23.78 -2.55 -22.91
CA GLY A 56 24.22 -3.84 -22.41
C GLY A 56 24.85 -3.84 -21.00
N TYR A 57 24.73 -2.76 -20.23
CA TYR A 57 25.30 -2.70 -18.87
C TYR A 57 24.57 -3.61 -17.85
N GLY A 58 23.51 -4.34 -18.24
CA GLY A 58 22.84 -5.34 -17.43
C GLY A 58 22.39 -4.81 -16.04
N VAL A 59 22.84 -5.44 -14.97
CA VAL A 59 22.43 -5.08 -13.59
C VAL A 59 22.83 -3.66 -13.20
N TRP A 60 23.88 -3.11 -13.81
CA TRP A 60 24.33 -1.74 -13.54
C TRP A 60 23.30 -0.68 -13.92
N SER A 61 22.44 -0.95 -14.90
CA SER A 61 21.33 -0.06 -15.24
C SER A 61 20.35 0.14 -14.08
N LEU A 62 20.10 -0.91 -13.30
CA LEU A 62 19.21 -0.84 -12.15
C LEU A 62 19.85 -0.09 -10.96
N VAL A 63 21.15 -0.27 -10.77
CA VAL A 63 21.90 0.44 -9.73
C VAL A 63 21.96 1.93 -10.05
N SER A 64 22.23 2.28 -11.30
CA SER A 64 22.31 3.67 -11.76
C SER A 64 20.99 4.43 -11.57
N ILE A 65 19.84 3.81 -11.81
CA ILE A 65 18.54 4.43 -11.58
C ILE A 65 18.43 4.93 -10.13
N ASN A 66 18.81 4.11 -9.15
CA ASN A 66 18.69 4.48 -7.74
C ASN A 66 19.68 5.60 -7.34
N VAL A 67 20.93 5.49 -7.79
CA VAL A 67 21.97 6.49 -7.47
C VAL A 67 21.65 7.83 -8.14
N ILE A 68 21.31 7.84 -9.42
CA ILE A 68 20.96 9.05 -10.17
C ILE A 68 19.68 9.69 -9.60
N ASN A 69 18.68 8.89 -9.24
CA ASN A 69 17.48 9.39 -8.59
C ASN A 69 17.82 10.12 -7.27
N ALA A 70 18.69 9.55 -6.45
CA ALA A 70 19.13 10.17 -5.21
C ALA A 70 19.91 11.49 -5.46
N ILE A 71 20.79 11.52 -6.47
CA ILE A 71 21.57 12.72 -6.83
C ILE A 71 20.66 13.83 -7.34
N ILE A 72 19.74 13.51 -8.26
CA ILE A 72 18.82 14.51 -8.83
C ILE A 72 17.89 15.05 -7.74
N SER A 73 17.36 14.16 -6.90
CA SER A 73 16.54 14.56 -5.76
C SER A 73 17.30 15.51 -4.84
N LEU A 74 18.55 15.19 -4.49
CA LEU A 74 19.39 16.05 -3.66
C LEU A 74 19.56 17.44 -4.29
N ILE A 75 19.91 17.51 -5.56
CA ILE A 75 20.13 18.79 -6.28
C ILE A 75 18.85 19.63 -6.24
N ILE A 76 17.69 19.03 -6.59
CA ILE A 76 16.45 19.78 -6.69
C ILE A 76 15.95 20.19 -5.30
N TYR A 77 15.99 19.30 -4.29
CA TYR A 77 15.62 19.65 -2.91
C TYR A 77 16.52 20.76 -2.37
N TYR A 78 17.81 20.69 -2.63
CA TYR A 78 18.75 21.74 -2.20
C TYR A 78 18.48 23.07 -2.87
N TYR A 79 18.11 23.09 -4.16
CA TYR A 79 17.77 24.32 -4.88
C TYR A 79 16.42 24.91 -4.41
N TYR A 80 15.45 24.05 -4.13
CA TYR A 80 14.10 24.49 -3.80
C TYR A 80 13.91 24.90 -2.35
N SER A 81 14.60 24.22 -1.41
CA SER A 81 14.52 24.52 0.02
C SER A 81 15.38 25.74 0.34
N GLN A 82 14.82 26.67 1.11
CA GLN A 82 15.57 27.79 1.65
C GLN A 82 16.49 27.37 2.83
N TRP A 83 16.21 26.22 3.44
CA TRP A 83 17.00 25.70 4.55
C TRP A 83 18.38 25.22 4.08
N ARG A 84 19.41 25.62 4.82
CA ARG A 84 20.79 25.20 4.59
C ARG A 84 21.35 24.58 5.86
N PRO A 85 22.13 23.49 5.76
CA PRO A 85 22.79 22.90 6.91
C PRO A 85 23.79 23.87 7.51
N SER A 86 23.71 24.05 8.84
CA SER A 86 24.72 24.78 9.62
C SER A 86 25.63 23.79 10.35
N PHE A 87 26.89 24.11 10.47
CA PHE A 87 27.85 23.28 11.20
C PHE A 87 27.81 23.52 12.73
N SER A 88 26.62 23.77 13.28
CA SER A 88 26.40 23.86 14.70
C SER A 88 26.08 22.48 15.27
N PHE A 89 26.86 22.06 16.28
CA PHE A 89 26.65 20.79 16.95
C PHE A 89 26.32 21.01 18.42
N SER A 90 25.23 20.42 18.90
CA SER A 90 24.85 20.43 20.30
C SER A 90 24.58 19.01 20.79
N PHE A 91 25.35 18.55 21.74
CA PHE A 91 25.21 17.19 22.30
C PHE A 91 23.89 17.00 23.06
N SER A 92 23.36 18.04 23.71
CA SER A 92 22.08 17.98 24.41
C SER A 92 20.91 17.78 23.46
N VAL A 93 20.89 18.53 22.35
CA VAL A 93 19.86 18.39 21.30
C VAL A 93 19.96 17.04 20.61
N LEU A 94 21.19 16.57 20.33
CA LEU A 94 21.41 15.24 19.77
C LEU A 94 20.86 14.16 20.69
N LYS A 95 21.14 14.22 22.00
CA LYS A 95 20.68 13.22 22.98
C LYS A 95 19.14 13.15 23.06
N GLU A 96 18.48 14.31 23.05
CA GLU A 96 17.03 14.41 23.09
C GLU A 96 16.39 13.75 21.84
N HIS A 97 16.85 14.15 20.65
CA HIS A 97 16.35 13.62 19.40
C HIS A 97 16.74 12.15 19.16
N PHE A 98 17.93 11.75 19.63
CA PHE A 98 18.38 10.36 19.54
C PHE A 98 17.49 9.44 20.37
N TYR A 99 17.10 9.85 21.59
CA TYR A 99 16.25 9.05 22.46
C TYR A 99 14.86 8.80 21.86
N PHE A 100 14.34 9.74 21.09
CA PHE A 100 13.11 9.55 20.32
C PHE A 100 13.37 8.76 19.03
N GLY A 101 14.39 9.13 18.28
CA GLY A 101 14.69 8.59 16.96
C GLY A 101 15.08 7.11 16.96
N TYR A 102 15.88 6.63 17.94
CA TYR A 102 16.29 5.23 17.95
C TYR A 102 15.12 4.27 18.20
N LYS A 103 14.13 4.67 19.01
CA LYS A 103 12.91 3.87 19.24
C LYS A 103 12.11 3.73 17.95
N LEU A 104 11.96 4.83 17.22
CA LEU A 104 11.29 4.84 15.93
C LEU A 104 12.07 4.02 14.90
N LEU A 105 13.40 4.11 14.89
CA LEU A 105 14.27 3.33 14.02
C LEU A 105 14.10 1.82 14.30
N LEU A 106 14.13 1.40 15.56
CA LEU A 106 13.94 0.01 15.94
C LEU A 106 12.55 -0.51 15.55
N ALA A 107 11.51 0.29 15.76
CA ALA A 107 10.15 -0.08 15.35
C ALA A 107 10.05 -0.26 13.83
N ASN A 108 10.60 0.67 13.05
CA ASN A 108 10.62 0.59 11.60
C ASN A 108 11.50 -0.56 11.09
N LEU A 109 12.62 -0.84 11.74
CA LEU A 109 13.49 -1.97 11.40
C LEU A 109 12.77 -3.30 11.62
N LEU A 110 12.11 -3.47 12.77
CA LEU A 110 11.30 -4.65 13.05
C LEU A 110 10.19 -4.81 12.02
N ASP A 111 9.48 -3.73 11.70
CA ASP A 111 8.43 -3.78 10.67
C ASP A 111 8.98 -4.16 9.30
N ALA A 112 10.11 -3.59 8.89
CA ALA A 112 10.79 -3.94 7.63
C ALA A 112 11.25 -5.40 7.60
N LEU A 113 11.77 -5.93 8.70
CA LEU A 113 12.18 -7.33 8.82
C LEU A 113 10.98 -8.26 8.65
N PHE A 114 9.87 -7.98 9.32
CA PHE A 114 8.68 -8.82 9.22
C PHE A 114 7.97 -8.69 7.86
N SER A 115 7.87 -7.49 7.30
CA SER A 115 7.22 -7.27 6.00
C SER A 115 7.99 -7.89 4.83
N ASN A 116 9.31 -8.07 4.97
CA ASN A 116 10.14 -8.72 3.97
C ASN A 116 10.50 -10.18 4.31
N SER A 117 10.08 -10.69 5.47
CA SER A 117 10.41 -12.03 5.92
C SER A 117 9.96 -13.13 4.95
N SER A 118 8.81 -12.96 4.28
CA SER A 118 8.32 -13.89 3.26
C SER A 118 9.34 -14.10 2.13
N TYR A 119 10.01 -13.02 1.66
CA TYR A 119 11.04 -13.14 0.60
C TYR A 119 12.25 -13.93 1.07
N VAL A 120 12.70 -13.69 2.31
CA VAL A 120 13.84 -14.41 2.90
C VAL A 120 13.52 -15.89 3.08
N ILE A 121 12.33 -16.19 3.58
CA ILE A 121 11.90 -17.57 3.82
C ILE A 121 11.71 -18.32 2.51
N ILE A 122 11.06 -17.72 1.51
CA ILE A 122 10.90 -18.32 0.18
C ILE A 122 12.27 -18.57 -0.46
N GLY A 123 13.17 -17.59 -0.42
CA GLY A 123 14.52 -17.72 -0.98
C GLY A 123 15.36 -18.78 -0.28
N LYS A 124 15.11 -19.09 1.01
CA LYS A 124 15.84 -20.10 1.79
C LYS A 124 15.25 -21.51 1.68
N ILE A 125 13.91 -21.62 1.64
CA ILE A 125 13.22 -22.92 1.60
C ILE A 125 13.13 -23.45 0.17
N TYR A 126 12.89 -22.54 -0.79
CA TYR A 126 12.70 -22.86 -2.20
C TYR A 126 13.92 -22.42 -3.01
N ASN A 127 13.71 -22.15 -4.27
CA ASN A 127 14.74 -21.73 -5.22
C ASN A 127 14.55 -20.29 -5.69
N SER A 128 15.55 -19.73 -6.38
CA SER A 128 15.52 -18.39 -6.94
C SER A 128 14.38 -18.17 -7.96
N TYR A 129 13.97 -19.23 -8.65
CA TYR A 129 12.87 -19.18 -9.61
C TYR A 129 11.54 -18.91 -8.88
N THR A 130 11.21 -19.70 -7.85
CA THR A 130 9.99 -19.51 -7.04
C THR A 130 9.98 -18.16 -6.35
N LEU A 131 11.13 -17.71 -5.84
CA LEU A 131 11.27 -16.36 -5.27
C LEU A 131 11.00 -15.29 -6.34
N GLY A 132 11.49 -15.46 -7.56
CA GLY A 132 11.23 -14.57 -8.69
C GLY A 132 9.75 -14.46 -9.02
N LEU A 133 9.04 -15.59 -9.11
CA LEU A 133 7.59 -15.64 -9.34
C LEU A 133 6.82 -14.90 -8.24
N PHE A 134 7.14 -15.18 -6.96
CA PHE A 134 6.52 -14.52 -5.82
C PHE A 134 6.78 -13.01 -5.82
N THR A 135 8.02 -12.59 -6.09
CA THR A 135 8.41 -11.19 -6.10
C THR A 135 7.65 -10.39 -7.17
N ARG A 136 7.44 -10.97 -8.36
CA ARG A 136 6.66 -10.35 -9.43
C ARG A 136 5.20 -10.23 -9.06
N ALA A 137 4.60 -11.30 -8.56
CA ALA A 137 3.23 -11.32 -8.10
C ALA A 137 2.98 -10.30 -6.97
N ASP A 138 3.83 -10.30 -5.94
CA ASP A 138 3.72 -9.40 -4.79
C ASP A 138 4.00 -7.93 -5.15
N GLY A 139 4.94 -7.68 -6.07
CA GLY A 139 5.25 -6.34 -6.56
C GLY A 139 4.06 -5.68 -7.26
N LEU A 140 3.39 -6.38 -8.17
CA LEU A 140 2.20 -5.86 -8.87
C LEU A 140 1.05 -5.64 -7.89
N ARG A 141 0.79 -6.59 -6.98
CA ARG A 141 -0.20 -6.44 -5.92
C ARG A 141 0.08 -5.22 -5.04
N LYS A 142 1.32 -5.06 -4.55
CA LYS A 142 1.72 -3.93 -3.69
C LYS A 142 1.56 -2.60 -4.40
N MET A 143 1.92 -2.51 -5.67
CA MET A 143 1.76 -1.29 -6.46
C MET A 143 0.31 -0.78 -6.41
N VAL A 144 -0.66 -1.67 -6.56
CA VAL A 144 -2.08 -1.32 -6.55
C VAL A 144 -2.56 -1.00 -5.14
N VAL A 145 -2.29 -1.87 -4.17
CA VAL A 145 -2.80 -1.72 -2.80
C VAL A 145 -2.21 -0.48 -2.11
N LEU A 146 -0.89 -0.30 -2.19
CA LEU A 146 -0.22 0.83 -1.55
C LEU A 146 -0.44 2.13 -2.31
N GLY A 147 -0.54 2.08 -3.64
CA GLY A 147 -0.83 3.25 -4.48
C GLY A 147 -2.14 3.94 -4.12
N ILE A 148 -3.13 3.20 -3.63
CA ILE A 148 -4.42 3.76 -3.17
C ILE A 148 -4.40 4.03 -1.67
N SER A 149 -3.93 3.05 -0.88
CA SER A 149 -4.07 3.11 0.58
C SER A 149 -3.17 4.16 1.24
N THR A 150 -1.97 4.39 0.69
CA THR A 150 -1.02 5.34 1.28
C THR A 150 -1.46 6.80 1.16
N PRO A 151 -1.92 7.30 -0.01
CA PRO A 151 -2.45 8.65 -0.11
C PRO A 151 -3.68 8.88 0.76
N LEU A 152 -4.60 7.92 0.81
CA LEU A 152 -5.78 8.01 1.68
C LEU A 152 -5.38 8.11 3.16
N LYS A 153 -4.39 7.31 3.59
CA LYS A 153 -3.87 7.37 4.97
C LYS A 153 -3.24 8.72 5.29
N SER A 154 -2.47 9.32 4.37
CA SER A 154 -1.80 10.60 4.58
C SER A 154 -2.78 11.77 4.75
N VAL A 155 -3.92 11.72 4.07
CA VAL A 155 -4.99 12.73 4.21
C VAL A 155 -5.84 12.47 5.46
N LEU A 156 -6.06 11.20 5.79
CA LEU A 156 -6.94 10.83 6.90
C LEU A 156 -6.38 11.25 8.26
N LEU A 157 -5.09 11.07 8.49
CA LEU A 157 -4.47 11.30 9.79
C LEU A 157 -4.61 12.76 10.29
N PRO A 158 -4.31 13.80 9.50
CA PRO A 158 -4.55 15.20 9.88
C PRO A 158 -6.03 15.50 10.17
N ILE A 159 -6.95 15.00 9.33
CA ILE A 159 -8.38 15.20 9.52
C ILE A 159 -8.86 14.60 10.86
N LEU A 160 -8.42 13.39 11.17
CA LEU A 160 -8.79 12.74 12.42
C LEU A 160 -8.25 13.49 13.63
N SER A 161 -7.06 14.07 13.53
CA SER A 161 -6.44 14.82 14.63
C SER A 161 -7.23 16.08 15.00
N THR A 162 -7.86 16.76 14.03
CA THR A 162 -8.68 17.96 14.29
C THR A 162 -10.01 17.64 15.00
N ILE A 163 -10.50 16.42 14.89
CA ILE A 163 -11.79 15.99 15.45
C ILE A 163 -11.66 14.98 16.58
N GLN A 164 -10.46 14.76 17.12
CA GLN A 164 -10.17 13.71 18.12
C GLN A 164 -11.05 13.75 19.38
N GLY A 165 -11.56 14.94 19.75
CA GLY A 165 -12.47 15.14 20.89
C GLY A 165 -13.93 14.78 20.61
N ASN A 166 -14.34 14.61 19.36
CA ASN A 166 -15.75 14.35 19.00
C ASN A 166 -15.97 12.89 18.55
N GLU A 167 -16.42 12.05 19.47
CA GLU A 167 -16.63 10.62 19.20
C GLU A 167 -17.66 10.34 18.10
N VAL A 168 -18.70 11.17 17.99
CA VAL A 168 -19.75 10.98 16.98
C VAL A 168 -19.18 11.26 15.58
N LYS A 169 -18.44 12.36 15.42
CA LYS A 169 -17.76 12.68 14.15
C LYS A 169 -16.72 11.62 13.81
N LEU A 170 -15.92 11.14 14.77
CA LEU A 170 -14.94 10.07 14.54
C LEU A 170 -15.60 8.79 14.03
N LYS A 171 -16.71 8.35 14.63
CA LYS A 171 -17.46 7.18 14.16
C LYS A 171 -17.97 7.35 12.75
N THR A 172 -18.55 8.50 12.44
CA THR A 172 -19.09 8.80 11.12
C THR A 172 -17.99 8.77 10.06
N ILE A 173 -16.86 9.43 10.33
CA ILE A 173 -15.72 9.46 9.40
C ILE A 173 -15.10 8.07 9.25
N TYR A 174 -14.98 7.29 10.33
CA TYR A 174 -14.50 5.92 10.23
C TYR A 174 -15.36 5.08 9.27
N ILE A 175 -16.68 5.07 9.47
CA ILE A 175 -17.60 4.30 8.65
C ILE A 175 -17.50 4.75 7.17
N PHE A 176 -17.41 6.04 6.94
CA PHE A 176 -17.27 6.62 5.62
C PHE A 176 -15.96 6.18 4.94
N VAL A 177 -14.82 6.32 5.63
CA VAL A 177 -13.50 5.94 5.11
C VAL A 177 -13.42 4.44 4.83
N LEU A 178 -13.97 3.61 5.74
CA LEU A 178 -14.06 2.16 5.56
C LEU A 178 -14.81 1.81 4.26
N GLN A 179 -15.94 2.45 4.03
CA GLN A 179 -16.75 2.17 2.84
C GLN A 179 -16.07 2.63 1.55
N ILE A 180 -15.48 3.84 1.55
CA ILE A 180 -14.72 4.32 0.39
C ILE A 180 -13.52 3.43 0.09
N ALA A 181 -12.78 3.03 1.11
CA ALA A 181 -11.62 2.18 0.93
C ALA A 181 -11.98 0.82 0.32
N LEU A 182 -13.05 0.21 0.81
CA LEU A 182 -13.57 -1.04 0.24
C LEU A 182 -14.06 -0.87 -1.20
N LEU A 183 -14.70 0.26 -1.50
CA LEU A 183 -15.23 0.54 -2.84
C LEU A 183 -14.14 0.89 -3.87
N LEU A 184 -12.98 1.37 -3.43
CA LEU A 184 -11.88 1.68 -4.34
C LEU A 184 -10.93 0.49 -4.51
N VAL A 185 -10.53 -0.14 -3.40
CA VAL A 185 -9.48 -1.17 -3.43
C VAL A 185 -10.03 -2.53 -3.81
N THR A 186 -11.18 -2.93 -3.25
CA THR A 186 -11.73 -4.28 -3.49
C THR A 186 -12.09 -4.55 -4.94
N PRO A 187 -12.82 -3.68 -5.67
CA PRO A 187 -13.16 -3.96 -7.06
C PRO A 187 -11.93 -4.04 -7.94
N LEU A 188 -10.92 -3.20 -7.67
CA LEU A 188 -9.69 -3.24 -8.41
C LEU A 188 -8.92 -4.54 -8.18
N LEU A 189 -8.85 -5.03 -6.93
CA LEU A 189 -8.23 -6.33 -6.64
C LEU A 189 -9.01 -7.49 -7.27
N LEU A 190 -10.34 -7.45 -7.24
CA LEU A 190 -11.17 -8.46 -7.91
C LEU A 190 -10.96 -8.44 -9.43
N PHE A 191 -10.89 -7.25 -10.04
CA PHE A 191 -10.54 -7.11 -11.46
C PHE A 191 -9.18 -7.74 -11.77
N LEU A 192 -8.18 -7.46 -10.94
CA LEU A 192 -6.86 -8.04 -11.09
C LEU A 192 -6.85 -9.57 -10.93
N ILE A 193 -7.71 -10.13 -10.08
CA ILE A 193 -7.85 -11.59 -9.92
C ILE A 193 -8.48 -12.23 -11.15
N VAL A 194 -9.58 -11.63 -11.65
CA VAL A 194 -10.33 -12.17 -12.79
C VAL A 194 -9.52 -12.09 -14.09
N TYR A 195 -8.85 -10.98 -14.31
CA TYR A 195 -8.07 -10.71 -15.52
C TYR A 195 -6.57 -10.91 -15.34
N ALA A 196 -6.15 -11.69 -14.33
CA ALA A 196 -4.73 -11.91 -14.01
C ALA A 196 -3.93 -12.47 -15.18
N ASP A 197 -4.51 -13.44 -15.91
CA ASP A 197 -3.86 -14.11 -17.03
C ASP A 197 -3.54 -13.11 -18.15
N GLN A 198 -4.51 -12.25 -18.51
CA GLN A 198 -4.34 -11.23 -19.53
C GLN A 198 -3.35 -10.14 -19.11
N ILE A 199 -3.44 -9.69 -17.85
CA ILE A 199 -2.58 -8.65 -17.32
C ILE A 199 -1.13 -9.12 -17.24
N PHE A 200 -0.88 -10.37 -16.80
CA PHE A 200 0.47 -10.93 -16.74
C PHE A 200 1.06 -11.12 -18.12
N ASN A 201 0.30 -11.66 -19.07
CA ASN A 201 0.75 -11.80 -20.44
C ASN A 201 1.08 -10.46 -21.11
N LEU A 202 0.28 -9.43 -20.85
CA LEU A 202 0.49 -8.08 -21.36
C LEU A 202 1.74 -7.42 -20.77
N LEU A 203 1.92 -7.50 -19.45
CA LEU A 203 3.00 -6.77 -18.75
C LEU A 203 4.33 -7.51 -18.75
N TYR A 204 4.30 -8.84 -18.68
CA TYR A 204 5.50 -9.65 -18.44
C TYR A 204 5.76 -10.73 -19.47
N GLY A 205 4.74 -11.10 -20.27
CA GLY A 205 4.79 -12.19 -21.24
C GLY A 205 4.63 -13.57 -20.58
N SER A 206 4.43 -14.59 -21.44
CA SER A 206 4.07 -15.97 -21.04
C SER A 206 5.09 -16.67 -20.12
N LYS A 207 6.34 -16.22 -20.09
CA LYS A 207 7.36 -16.77 -19.17
C LYS A 207 7.00 -16.60 -17.69
N TRP A 208 6.01 -15.75 -17.37
CA TRP A 208 5.56 -15.47 -16.00
C TRP A 208 4.19 -16.10 -15.66
N ASP A 209 3.65 -16.96 -16.53
CA ASP A 209 2.35 -17.61 -16.29
C ASP A 209 2.30 -18.37 -14.97
N ALA A 210 3.41 -18.99 -14.57
CA ALA A 210 3.53 -19.67 -13.28
C ALA A 210 3.40 -18.74 -12.04
N ALA A 211 3.52 -17.42 -12.21
CA ALA A 211 3.30 -16.45 -11.14
C ALA A 211 1.83 -16.08 -10.95
N ILE A 212 0.96 -16.35 -11.92
CA ILE A 212 -0.45 -15.97 -11.92
C ILE A 212 -1.22 -16.55 -10.73
N PRO A 213 -1.10 -17.85 -10.39
CA PRO A 213 -1.76 -18.40 -9.20
C PRO A 213 -1.30 -17.69 -7.91
N PHE A 214 0.00 -17.36 -7.79
CA PHE A 214 0.51 -16.63 -6.63
C PHE A 214 -0.11 -15.24 -6.54
N PHE A 215 -0.20 -14.54 -7.66
CA PHE A 215 -0.80 -13.22 -7.74
C PHE A 215 -2.27 -13.23 -7.33
N LYS A 216 -3.08 -14.18 -7.83
CA LYS A 216 -4.49 -14.31 -7.48
C LYS A 216 -4.68 -14.48 -5.96
N ILE A 217 -3.92 -15.37 -5.32
CA ILE A 217 -4.01 -15.61 -3.88
C ILE A 217 -3.51 -14.39 -3.07
N LEU A 218 -2.42 -13.75 -3.50
CA LEU A 218 -1.91 -12.54 -2.86
C LEU A 218 -2.88 -11.36 -2.96
N CYS A 219 -3.56 -11.18 -4.08
CA CYS A 219 -4.63 -10.19 -4.22
C CYS A 219 -5.78 -10.48 -3.25
N LEU A 220 -6.19 -11.75 -3.12
CA LEU A 220 -7.21 -12.17 -2.17
C LEU A 220 -6.82 -11.82 -0.72
N SER A 221 -5.57 -12.07 -0.33
CA SER A 221 -5.06 -11.72 1.01
C SER A 221 -5.07 -10.22 1.29
N SER A 222 -5.15 -9.38 0.26
CA SER A 222 -5.04 -7.92 0.39
C SER A 222 -6.38 -7.19 0.38
N ILE A 223 -7.48 -7.90 0.14
CA ILE A 223 -8.83 -7.28 0.08
C ILE A 223 -9.15 -6.54 1.39
N LEU A 224 -8.75 -7.10 2.53
CA LEU A 224 -9.02 -6.54 3.86
C LEU A 224 -7.94 -5.57 4.36
N TYR A 225 -6.81 -5.43 3.64
CA TYR A 225 -5.68 -4.58 4.04
C TYR A 225 -6.04 -3.12 4.34
N PRO A 226 -6.88 -2.43 3.53
CA PRO A 226 -7.23 -1.04 3.81
C PRO A 226 -7.91 -0.86 5.17
N LEU A 227 -8.72 -1.83 5.57
CA LEU A 227 -9.45 -1.78 6.85
C LEU A 227 -8.49 -1.72 8.02
N SER A 228 -7.51 -2.61 8.06
CA SER A 228 -6.50 -2.66 9.11
C SER A 228 -5.66 -1.39 9.18
N THR A 229 -5.24 -0.87 8.02
CA THR A 229 -4.41 0.34 7.92
C THR A 229 -5.10 1.56 8.50
N TYR A 230 -6.39 1.73 8.24
CA TYR A 230 -7.13 2.89 8.74
C TYR A 230 -7.49 2.76 10.22
N VAL A 231 -7.78 1.55 10.70
CA VAL A 231 -8.00 1.31 12.15
C VAL A 231 -6.79 1.76 12.96
N VAL A 232 -5.59 1.40 12.54
CA VAL A 232 -4.35 1.84 13.21
C VAL A 232 -4.26 3.37 13.27
N SER A 233 -4.67 4.08 12.21
CA SER A 233 -4.70 5.54 12.21
C SER A 233 -5.67 6.12 13.24
N PHE A 234 -6.87 5.53 13.38
CA PHE A 234 -7.84 5.93 14.41
C PHE A 234 -7.34 5.66 15.83
N LEU A 235 -6.70 4.51 16.07
CA LEU A 235 -6.12 4.18 17.37
C LEU A 235 -5.00 5.15 17.75
N ASN A 236 -4.15 5.53 16.80
CA ASN A 236 -3.08 6.49 17.03
C ASN A 236 -3.62 7.87 17.41
N VAL A 237 -4.65 8.37 16.73
CA VAL A 237 -5.30 9.65 17.05
C VAL A 237 -5.95 9.61 18.44
N LYS A 238 -6.49 8.47 18.88
CA LYS A 238 -7.02 8.28 20.22
C LYS A 238 -5.93 8.02 21.28
N GLY A 239 -4.66 8.06 20.92
CA GLY A 239 -3.54 7.80 21.85
C GLY A 239 -3.45 6.36 22.34
N ARG A 240 -4.13 5.41 21.66
CA ARG A 240 -4.17 3.99 22.07
C ARG A 240 -3.07 3.17 21.37
N SER A 241 -1.83 3.64 21.49
CA SER A 241 -0.64 2.94 21.01
C SER A 241 -0.45 1.55 21.66
N ASP A 242 -0.99 1.35 22.88
CA ASP A 242 -1.07 0.06 23.56
C ASP A 242 -1.80 -1.00 22.74
N LEU A 243 -2.96 -0.62 22.15
CA LEU A 243 -3.73 -1.52 21.30
C LEU A 243 -3.06 -1.74 19.96
N VAL A 244 -2.46 -0.72 19.38
CA VAL A 244 -1.69 -0.86 18.12
C VAL A 244 -0.57 -1.88 18.29
N LEU A 245 0.20 -1.79 19.39
CA LEU A 245 1.26 -2.74 19.68
C LEU A 245 0.72 -4.17 19.85
N LYS A 246 -0.40 -4.34 20.55
CA LYS A 246 -1.04 -5.67 20.71
C LYS A 246 -1.50 -6.25 19.37
N ILE A 247 -2.15 -5.46 18.52
CA ILE A 247 -2.61 -5.88 17.18
C ILE A 247 -1.41 -6.34 16.35
N GLU A 248 -0.37 -5.51 16.27
CA GLU A 248 0.83 -5.84 15.50
C GLU A 248 1.55 -7.06 16.06
N SER A 249 1.62 -7.23 17.39
CA SER A 249 2.23 -8.41 17.99
C SER A 249 1.48 -9.69 17.64
N ILE A 250 0.15 -9.71 17.76
CA ILE A 250 -0.66 -10.90 17.43
C ILE A 250 -0.54 -11.24 15.95
N LYS A 251 -0.58 -10.24 15.08
CA LYS A 251 -0.38 -10.41 13.64
C LYS A 251 0.98 -11.01 13.30
N LYS A 252 2.06 -10.53 13.95
CA LYS A 252 3.42 -11.05 13.76
C LYS A 252 3.56 -12.49 14.27
N ILE A 253 2.92 -12.83 15.41
CA ILE A 253 2.86 -14.21 15.89
C ILE A 253 2.14 -15.11 14.90
N ALA A 254 0.98 -14.70 14.37
CA ALA A 254 0.25 -15.45 13.36
C ALA A 254 1.10 -15.66 12.08
N LEU A 255 1.87 -14.65 11.67
CA LEU A 255 2.79 -14.75 10.54
C LEU A 255 3.94 -15.73 10.81
N VAL A 256 4.52 -15.74 12.01
CA VAL A 256 5.56 -16.70 12.40
C VAL A 256 5.00 -18.12 12.36
N ILE A 257 3.78 -18.33 12.86
CA ILE A 257 3.12 -19.65 12.78
C ILE A 257 2.96 -20.08 11.31
N ALA A 258 2.52 -19.17 10.43
CA ALA A 258 2.42 -19.43 8.99
C ALA A 258 3.77 -19.84 8.40
N PHE A 259 4.86 -19.22 8.79
CA PHE A 259 6.22 -19.58 8.35
C PHE A 259 6.67 -20.95 8.86
N VAL A 260 6.38 -21.28 10.12
CA VAL A 260 6.70 -22.61 10.68
C VAL A 260 5.94 -23.70 9.94
N ILE A 261 4.64 -23.52 9.68
CA ILE A 261 3.83 -24.47 8.92
C ILE A 261 4.42 -24.64 7.50
N THR A 262 4.77 -23.55 6.84
CA THR A 262 5.40 -23.59 5.50
C THR A 262 6.74 -24.32 5.51
N TRP A 263 7.54 -24.12 6.57
CA TRP A 263 8.82 -24.81 6.73
C TRP A 263 8.64 -26.33 6.83
N ILE A 264 7.59 -26.78 7.52
CA ILE A 264 7.27 -28.20 7.70
C ILE A 264 6.72 -28.80 6.40
N THR A 265 5.76 -28.13 5.77
CA THR A 265 5.07 -28.65 4.57
C THR A 265 5.89 -28.53 3.30
N LYS A 266 6.84 -27.59 3.24
CA LYS A 266 7.65 -27.26 2.06
C LYS A 266 6.81 -26.98 0.80
N ASP A 267 5.56 -26.54 0.99
CA ASP A 267 4.65 -26.16 -0.10
C ASP A 267 4.42 -24.66 -0.10
N ILE A 268 4.69 -24.00 -1.24
CA ILE A 268 4.53 -22.56 -1.41
C ILE A 268 3.06 -22.11 -1.29
N TYR A 269 2.14 -22.96 -1.71
CA TYR A 269 0.70 -22.64 -1.61
C TYR A 269 0.23 -22.61 -0.15
N THR A 270 0.82 -23.41 0.71
CA THR A 270 0.59 -23.35 2.17
C THR A 270 0.96 -21.96 2.71
N LEU A 271 2.06 -21.37 2.28
CA LEU A 271 2.42 -20.00 2.66
C LEU A 271 1.39 -19.00 2.14
N LEU A 272 1.03 -19.07 0.86
CA LEU A 272 0.11 -18.12 0.23
C LEU A 272 -1.26 -18.13 0.91
N TRP A 273 -1.82 -19.30 1.18
CA TRP A 273 -3.08 -19.43 1.89
C TRP A 273 -2.99 -19.02 3.36
N SER A 274 -1.86 -19.28 4.01
CA SER A 274 -1.62 -18.80 5.37
C SER A 274 -1.62 -17.27 5.43
N LEU A 275 -1.09 -16.57 4.42
CA LEU A 275 -1.19 -15.11 4.34
C LEU A 275 -2.64 -14.61 4.23
N VAL A 276 -3.51 -15.36 3.55
CA VAL A 276 -4.96 -15.07 3.52
C VAL A 276 -5.57 -15.22 4.91
N ILE A 277 -5.24 -16.31 5.61
CA ILE A 277 -5.72 -16.54 6.98
C ILE A 277 -5.21 -15.43 7.92
N VAL A 278 -3.93 -15.06 7.83
CA VAL A 278 -3.36 -13.96 8.63
C VAL A 278 -4.10 -12.64 8.37
N SER A 279 -4.50 -12.36 7.12
CA SER A 279 -5.26 -11.14 6.81
C SER A 279 -6.67 -11.14 7.41
N ILE A 280 -7.31 -12.30 7.51
CA ILE A 280 -8.61 -12.47 8.16
C ILE A 280 -8.47 -12.27 9.68
N ILE A 281 -7.44 -12.87 10.29
CA ILE A 281 -7.12 -12.69 11.72
C ILE A 281 -6.86 -11.21 12.01
N ASP A 282 -6.04 -10.54 11.20
CA ASP A 282 -5.75 -9.12 11.32
C ASP A 282 -7.04 -8.27 11.26
N PHE A 283 -7.94 -8.55 10.32
CA PHE A 283 -9.24 -7.89 10.24
C PHE A 283 -10.07 -8.09 11.51
N MET A 284 -10.18 -9.32 12.01
CA MET A 284 -10.98 -9.62 13.22
C MET A 284 -10.44 -8.90 14.45
N ILE A 285 -9.12 -8.87 14.63
CA ILE A 285 -8.49 -8.17 15.77
C ILE A 285 -8.74 -6.65 15.68
N ASN A 286 -8.66 -6.08 14.47
CA ASN A 286 -8.94 -4.67 14.24
C ASN A 286 -10.41 -4.31 14.54
N VAL A 287 -11.35 -5.17 14.16
CA VAL A 287 -12.78 -5.02 14.47
C VAL A 287 -13.02 -5.02 15.99
N ILE A 288 -12.34 -5.90 16.73
CA ILE A 288 -12.41 -5.96 18.21
C ILE A 288 -11.82 -4.69 18.82
N ALA A 289 -10.67 -4.23 18.38
CA ALA A 289 -10.03 -3.03 18.89
C ALA A 289 -10.90 -1.77 18.72
N LEU A 290 -11.56 -1.63 17.58
CA LEU A 290 -12.50 -0.52 17.35
C LEU A 290 -13.76 -0.60 18.18
N ASN A 291 -14.24 -1.80 18.46
CA ASN A 291 -15.36 -1.96 19.39
C ASN A 291 -14.98 -1.43 20.78
N ILE A 292 -13.76 -1.70 21.24
CA ILE A 292 -13.25 -1.22 22.53
C ILE A 292 -13.13 0.31 22.56
N VAL A 293 -12.58 0.92 21.50
CA VAL A 293 -12.23 2.35 21.50
C VAL A 293 -13.37 3.25 21.05
N LEU A 294 -14.05 2.89 19.96
CA LEU A 294 -15.11 3.71 19.38
C LEU A 294 -16.51 3.17 19.69
N LYS A 295 -16.63 2.07 20.45
CA LYS A 295 -17.93 1.42 20.77
C LYS A 295 -18.77 1.16 19.51
N ILE A 296 -18.11 0.81 18.38
CA ILE A 296 -18.78 0.39 17.15
C ILE A 296 -18.95 -1.12 17.19
N THR A 297 -20.19 -1.57 17.23
CA THR A 297 -20.50 -3.00 17.35
C THR A 297 -19.84 -3.81 16.23
N TYR A 298 -19.18 -4.92 16.57
CA TYR A 298 -18.53 -5.82 15.61
C TYR A 298 -19.50 -6.33 14.54
N ARG A 299 -20.77 -6.65 14.90
CA ARG A 299 -21.80 -7.05 13.94
C ARG A 299 -22.05 -6.00 12.86
N PHE A 300 -22.05 -4.73 13.24
CA PHE A 300 -22.22 -3.63 12.29
C PHE A 300 -21.04 -3.52 11.33
N GLN A 301 -19.80 -3.61 11.81
CA GLN A 301 -18.59 -3.53 11.01
C GLN A 301 -18.51 -4.69 10.01
N ILE A 302 -18.73 -5.93 10.48
CA ILE A 302 -18.74 -7.13 9.64
C ILE A 302 -19.85 -7.03 8.60
N LYS A 303 -21.09 -6.66 8.98
CA LYS A 303 -22.21 -6.50 8.05
C LYS A 303 -21.86 -5.50 6.93
N LYS A 304 -21.28 -4.34 7.28
CA LYS A 304 -20.91 -3.32 6.29
C LYS A 304 -19.79 -3.82 5.36
N THR A 305 -18.80 -4.51 5.89
CA THR A 305 -17.72 -5.11 5.09
C THR A 305 -18.27 -6.19 4.15
N VAL A 306 -19.07 -7.13 4.65
CA VAL A 306 -19.67 -8.20 3.83
C VAL A 306 -20.59 -7.61 2.76
N THR A 307 -21.42 -6.61 3.09
CA THR A 307 -22.25 -5.93 2.10
C THR A 307 -21.42 -5.28 1.00
N ALA A 308 -20.32 -4.58 1.34
CA ALA A 308 -19.44 -3.98 0.36
C ALA A 308 -18.75 -5.04 -0.52
N LEU A 309 -18.29 -6.14 0.06
CA LEU A 309 -17.71 -7.26 -0.70
C LEU A 309 -18.73 -7.88 -1.65
N PHE A 310 -19.97 -8.07 -1.20
CA PHE A 310 -21.04 -8.61 -2.05
C PHE A 310 -21.36 -7.68 -3.23
N ILE A 311 -21.46 -6.37 -3.00
CA ILE A 311 -21.66 -5.38 -4.08
C ILE A 311 -20.54 -5.48 -5.11
N ASN A 312 -19.29 -5.54 -4.66
CA ASN A 312 -18.13 -5.62 -5.55
C ASN A 312 -18.11 -6.94 -6.34
N LEU A 313 -18.52 -8.06 -5.73
CA LEU A 313 -18.66 -9.35 -6.42
C LEU A 313 -19.74 -9.30 -7.48
N CYS A 314 -20.89 -8.71 -7.19
CA CYS A 314 -21.95 -8.51 -8.18
C CYS A 314 -21.47 -7.63 -9.35
N ALA A 315 -20.80 -6.53 -9.06
CA ALA A 315 -20.30 -5.62 -10.09
C ALA A 315 -19.27 -6.28 -11.03
N ILE A 316 -18.33 -7.05 -10.48
CA ILE A 316 -17.33 -7.75 -11.31
C ILE A 316 -17.99 -8.88 -12.11
N SER A 317 -19.00 -9.58 -11.56
CA SER A 317 -19.73 -10.61 -12.27
C SER A 317 -20.52 -10.03 -13.46
N VAL A 318 -21.19 -8.91 -13.26
CA VAL A 318 -21.90 -8.19 -14.34
C VAL A 318 -20.92 -7.73 -15.41
N LEU A 319 -19.79 -7.16 -15.01
CA LEU A 319 -18.74 -6.76 -15.94
C LEU A 319 -18.20 -7.94 -16.74
N TYR A 320 -17.92 -9.06 -16.07
CA TYR A 320 -17.41 -10.26 -16.71
C TYR A 320 -18.39 -10.79 -17.76
N ILE A 321 -19.68 -10.87 -17.43
CA ILE A 321 -20.73 -11.29 -18.35
C ILE A 321 -20.84 -10.33 -19.54
N PHE A 322 -20.84 -9.02 -19.27
CA PHE A 322 -20.92 -7.98 -20.31
C PHE A 322 -19.76 -8.08 -21.31
N LEU A 323 -18.53 -8.20 -20.82
CA LEU A 323 -17.35 -8.30 -21.70
C LEU A 323 -17.35 -9.59 -22.51
N ASN A 324 -17.85 -10.70 -21.96
CA ASN A 324 -18.00 -11.96 -22.70
C ASN A 324 -19.03 -11.86 -23.83
N ILE A 325 -20.11 -11.10 -23.64
CA ILE A 325 -21.15 -10.92 -24.66
C ILE A 325 -20.69 -9.98 -25.78
N VAL A 326 -20.01 -8.87 -25.39
CA VAL A 326 -19.62 -7.83 -26.35
C VAL A 326 -18.38 -8.18 -27.16
N PHE A 327 -17.44 -8.90 -26.56
CA PHE A 327 -16.19 -9.28 -27.21
C PHE A 327 -16.09 -10.80 -27.34
N VAL A 328 -16.16 -11.32 -28.57
CA VAL A 328 -16.06 -12.78 -28.87
C VAL A 328 -14.72 -13.36 -28.37
N ASP A 329 -13.63 -12.58 -28.41
CA ASP A 329 -12.29 -12.94 -27.91
C ASP A 329 -11.76 -11.89 -26.90
N TYR A 330 -12.58 -11.56 -25.87
CA TYR A 330 -12.20 -10.55 -24.86
C TYR A 330 -10.88 -10.87 -24.15
N THR A 331 -10.51 -12.15 -24.07
CA THR A 331 -9.27 -12.62 -23.44
C THR A 331 -8.01 -12.13 -24.13
N LYS A 332 -8.07 -11.76 -25.40
CA LYS A 332 -6.95 -11.26 -26.21
C LYS A 332 -7.03 -9.75 -26.49
N SER A 333 -8.15 -9.11 -26.17
CA SER A 333 -8.40 -7.72 -26.49
C SER A 333 -7.94 -6.79 -25.39
N LEU A 334 -6.90 -6.00 -25.67
CA LEU A 334 -6.40 -4.91 -24.81
C LEU A 334 -7.49 -3.86 -24.56
N LEU A 335 -8.36 -3.65 -25.54
CA LEU A 335 -9.47 -2.73 -25.50
C LEU A 335 -10.55 -3.20 -24.50
N ALA A 336 -10.82 -4.52 -24.43
CA ALA A 336 -11.73 -5.07 -23.44
C ALA A 336 -11.21 -4.89 -22.00
N LEU A 337 -9.90 -5.05 -21.76
CA LEU A 337 -9.28 -4.77 -20.47
C LEU A 337 -9.40 -3.29 -20.10
N ALA A 338 -9.12 -2.38 -21.03
CA ALA A 338 -9.23 -0.94 -20.81
C ALA A 338 -10.67 -0.52 -20.49
N ILE A 339 -11.64 -1.01 -21.26
CA ILE A 339 -13.08 -0.77 -21.02
C ILE A 339 -13.48 -1.33 -19.65
N GLY A 340 -13.07 -2.55 -19.32
CA GLY A 340 -13.37 -3.18 -18.04
C GLY A 340 -12.81 -2.38 -16.87
N PHE A 341 -11.61 -1.87 -16.98
CA PHE A 341 -10.96 -1.05 -15.96
C PHE A 341 -11.70 0.27 -15.69
N VAL A 342 -12.24 0.91 -16.74
CA VAL A 342 -13.02 2.15 -16.64
C VAL A 342 -14.46 1.90 -16.19
N MET A 343 -15.09 0.84 -16.69
CA MET A 343 -16.49 0.53 -16.36
C MET A 343 -16.67 0.03 -14.92
N LEU A 344 -15.68 -0.66 -14.36
CA LEU A 344 -15.81 -1.25 -13.02
C LEU A 344 -16.07 -0.21 -11.92
N PRO A 345 -15.34 0.92 -11.81
CA PRO A 345 -15.65 1.97 -10.85
C PRO A 345 -17.04 2.57 -11.06
N ILE A 346 -17.48 2.72 -12.31
CA ILE A 346 -18.80 3.27 -12.66
C ILE A 346 -19.90 2.30 -12.17
N LEU A 347 -19.78 1.02 -12.45
CA LEU A 347 -20.73 0.01 -11.97
C LEU A 347 -20.79 -0.04 -10.44
N ASN A 348 -19.64 -0.01 -9.78
CA ASN A 348 -19.60 0.02 -8.32
C ASN A 348 -20.27 1.29 -7.75
N PHE A 349 -20.07 2.43 -8.38
CA PHE A 349 -20.72 3.68 -7.99
C PHE A 349 -22.24 3.58 -8.16
N LEU A 350 -22.72 3.03 -9.25
CA LEU A 350 -24.16 2.82 -9.52
C LEU A 350 -24.79 1.86 -8.52
N PHE A 351 -24.13 0.73 -8.23
CA PHE A 351 -24.61 -0.22 -7.22
C PHE A 351 -24.62 0.39 -5.82
N LEU A 352 -23.62 1.19 -5.47
CA LEU A 352 -23.59 1.89 -4.21
C LEU A 352 -24.72 2.91 -4.09
N TYR A 353 -24.96 3.69 -5.16
CA TYR A 353 -26.02 4.67 -5.22
C TYR A 353 -27.38 4.03 -4.99
N SER A 354 -27.64 2.87 -5.62
CA SER A 354 -28.90 2.13 -5.47
C SER A 354 -29.11 1.56 -4.06
N ILE A 355 -28.02 1.12 -3.38
CA ILE A 355 -28.13 0.46 -2.07
C ILE A 355 -28.01 1.47 -0.91
N ASN A 356 -27.23 2.54 -1.06
CA ASN A 356 -27.00 3.49 0.03
C ASN A 356 -26.78 4.94 -0.47
N PRO A 357 -27.83 5.61 -0.99
CA PRO A 357 -27.72 6.96 -1.53
C PRO A 357 -27.26 8.00 -0.50
N LYS A 358 -27.54 7.78 0.79
CA LYS A 358 -27.11 8.66 1.89
C LYS A 358 -25.60 8.78 2.01
N LEU A 359 -24.84 7.75 1.63
CA LEU A 359 -23.39 7.75 1.67
C LEU A 359 -22.78 8.78 0.71
N ILE A 360 -23.33 8.89 -0.50
CA ILE A 360 -22.85 9.82 -1.52
C ILE A 360 -23.17 11.25 -1.10
N PHE A 361 -24.34 11.48 -0.51
CA PHE A 361 -24.72 12.77 0.02
C PHE A 361 -23.79 13.20 1.18
N GLN A 362 -23.46 12.29 2.08
CA GLN A 362 -22.50 12.55 3.16
C GLN A 362 -21.09 12.83 2.62
N ALA A 363 -20.64 12.11 1.59
CA ALA A 363 -19.37 12.37 0.91
C ALA A 363 -19.33 13.80 0.35
N LYS A 364 -20.38 14.17 -0.38
CA LYS A 364 -20.53 15.52 -0.95
C LYS A 364 -20.51 16.59 0.14
N HIS A 365 -21.22 16.37 1.24
CA HIS A 365 -21.27 17.31 2.37
C HIS A 365 -19.92 17.46 3.09
N ILE A 366 -19.18 16.37 3.28
CA ILE A 366 -17.84 16.40 3.91
C ILE A 366 -16.81 17.10 3.01
N ILE A 367 -16.91 16.90 1.68
CA ILE A 367 -15.98 17.49 0.71
C ILE A 367 -16.28 18.97 0.49
N LEU A 368 -17.56 19.35 0.39
CA LEU A 368 -17.98 20.73 0.05
C LEU A 368 -18.04 21.68 1.25
N ASN A 369 -18.29 21.19 2.48
CA ASN A 369 -18.33 22.02 3.68
C ASN A 369 -16.95 22.24 4.32
N ARG A 370 -15.87 22.06 3.59
CA ARG A 370 -14.51 22.39 4.04
C ARG A 370 -14.29 23.90 4.23
N ASP A 371 -15.13 24.73 3.58
CA ASP A 371 -14.98 26.17 3.55
C ASP A 371 -15.79 26.94 4.61
N SER A 372 -16.57 26.26 5.47
CA SER A 372 -17.43 26.94 6.44
C SER A 372 -16.98 26.85 7.90
N ASN A 373 -15.81 26.24 8.19
CA ASN A 373 -15.27 26.12 9.56
C ASN A 373 -13.71 26.11 9.60
N LEU A 374 -13.08 27.07 8.89
CA LEU A 374 -11.71 27.53 9.16
C LEU A 374 -11.75 28.96 9.66
#